data_de50881c11873e81d05e8d329d85e457
#
_entry.id   de50881c11873e81d05e8d329d85e457
#
_cell.length_a   1.000
_cell.length_b   1.000
_cell.length_c   1.000
_cell.angle_alpha   90.00
_cell.angle_beta   90.00
_cell.angle_gamma   90.00
#
_symmetry.space_group_name_H-M   'P 1'
#
loop_
_entity.id
_entity.type
_entity.pdbx_description
1 polymer ?
#
loop_
_entity_poly.entity_id
_entity_poly.type
_entity_poly.pdbx_seq_one_letter_code
_entity_poly.pdbx_strand_id
1 'polypeptide(L)'
;LLGIETAILSWGLWHARREGVRARIAHATGARSRRAMRTLTALLVALVGAASVVPLVRYVPPSSITPHHTPDRILTAGIWTVHFGFDQLMRDSTRRMSSILRTMELDVVGLLETDLHRPAFGNRDLTQWLAQDLHMYADLGPSPKKHTWGAVLLSKFPIINSTHHLLPSPHGELAPAIHAVLDIWGVPTHVVVSHNGQFEDKLDRELQTKAIARILSDAYPHPAIFLGYVVTKPHAPRPEPYDILFSDGLIFDVDPDDKDRWCQYLGFRGLERVGYARVSRYTVTDTELQTFKLAVPDRLEPNRDVRPFRVSGRHFKPAAWTYPLSLVRPGVRVNETHKYSPYIYPQYFEFEARH
;
A
#
# COMPACT_ATOMS: atom_id res chain seq x y z
N LEU A 1 14.47 -15.47 -10.08
CA LEU A 1 15.33 -15.10 -11.21
C LEU A 1 16.72 -15.73 -11.08
N LEU A 2 17.46 -15.53 -10.01
CA LEU A 2 18.80 -16.11 -9.78
C LEU A 2 18.83 -17.67 -9.91
N GLY A 3 17.77 -18.36 -9.50
CA GLY A 3 17.66 -19.82 -9.62
C GLY A 3 17.53 -20.30 -11.07
N ILE A 4 16.87 -19.53 -11.92
CA ILE A 4 16.68 -19.84 -13.34
C ILE A 4 17.97 -19.56 -14.11
N GLU A 5 18.65 -18.47 -13.83
CA GLU A 5 19.91 -18.11 -14.46
C GLU A 5 21.03 -19.09 -14.10
N THR A 6 21.12 -19.50 -12.83
CA THR A 6 22.06 -20.55 -12.41
C THR A 6 21.74 -21.91 -13.03
N ALA A 7 20.46 -22.26 -13.18
CA ALA A 7 20.05 -23.49 -13.87
C ALA A 7 20.40 -23.46 -15.36
N ILE A 8 20.19 -22.35 -16.06
CA ILE A 8 20.54 -22.17 -17.49
C ILE A 8 22.05 -22.25 -17.68
N LEU A 9 22.84 -21.57 -16.84
CA LEU A 9 24.30 -21.62 -16.88
C LEU A 9 24.83 -23.02 -16.58
N SER A 10 24.26 -23.71 -15.58
CA SER A 10 24.63 -25.07 -15.22
C SER A 10 24.27 -26.07 -16.32
N TRP A 11 23.11 -25.92 -16.95
CA TRP A 11 22.66 -26.75 -18.07
C TRP A 11 23.50 -26.48 -19.32
N GLY A 12 23.82 -25.24 -19.63
CA GLY A 12 24.73 -24.85 -20.73
C GLY A 12 26.12 -25.42 -20.56
N LEU A 13 26.69 -25.35 -19.36
CA LEU A 13 27.99 -25.98 -19.02
C LEU A 13 27.96 -27.51 -19.09
N TRP A 14 26.83 -28.12 -18.69
CA TRP A 14 26.66 -29.58 -18.76
C TRP A 14 26.49 -30.09 -20.21
N HIS A 15 25.76 -29.34 -21.05
CA HIS A 15 25.60 -29.65 -22.47
C HIS A 15 26.91 -29.45 -23.25
N ALA A 16 27.65 -28.40 -22.99
CA ALA A 16 28.99 -28.16 -23.54
C ALA A 16 29.98 -29.28 -23.16
N ARG A 17 29.76 -29.94 -22.01
CA ARG A 17 30.52 -31.13 -21.60
C ARG A 17 30.17 -32.38 -22.40
N ARG A 18 28.95 -32.57 -22.86
CA ARG A 18 28.50 -33.77 -23.56
C ARG A 18 28.88 -33.84 -25.04
N GLU A 19 28.97 -32.71 -25.71
CA GLU A 19 29.12 -32.64 -27.18
C GLU A 19 30.57 -32.69 -27.69
N GLY A 20 31.51 -33.20 -26.95
CA GLY A 20 32.89 -33.39 -27.45
C GLY A 20 33.64 -32.04 -27.71
N VAL A 21 33.09 -30.91 -27.33
CA VAL A 21 33.74 -29.60 -27.37
C VAL A 21 35.02 -29.60 -26.52
N ARG A 22 35.10 -30.49 -25.54
CA ARG A 22 36.30 -30.71 -24.72
C ARG A 22 37.56 -31.07 -25.53
N ALA A 23 37.43 -31.85 -26.60
CA ALA A 23 38.59 -32.25 -27.37
C ALA A 23 39.19 -31.12 -28.22
N ARG A 24 38.33 -30.24 -28.78
CA ARG A 24 38.79 -29.09 -29.59
C ARG A 24 39.33 -27.96 -28.76
N ILE A 25 38.75 -27.69 -27.59
CA ILE A 25 39.22 -26.63 -26.66
C ILE A 25 40.52 -27.05 -25.96
N ALA A 26 40.68 -28.34 -25.64
CA ALA A 26 41.86 -28.85 -24.97
C ALA A 26 43.15 -28.67 -25.81
N HIS A 27 43.06 -28.75 -27.14
CA HIS A 27 44.20 -28.51 -28.03
C HIS A 27 44.54 -27.04 -28.28
N ALA A 28 43.58 -26.14 -28.12
CA ALA A 28 43.76 -24.70 -28.37
C ALA A 28 44.11 -23.90 -27.11
N THR A 29 44.03 -24.48 -25.92
CA THR A 29 44.18 -23.71 -24.66
C THR A 29 45.50 -24.00 -23.99
N GLY A 30 46.51 -23.26 -24.35
CA GLY A 30 47.77 -23.18 -23.59
C GLY A 30 47.58 -22.73 -22.13
N ALA A 31 48.61 -22.81 -21.33
CA ALA A 31 48.59 -22.41 -19.90
C ALA A 31 48.00 -21.04 -19.61
N ARG A 32 48.04 -20.09 -20.58
CA ARG A 32 47.43 -18.75 -20.50
C ARG A 32 45.87 -18.81 -20.44
N SER A 33 45.25 -19.68 -21.24
CA SER A 33 43.80 -19.81 -21.27
C SER A 33 43.25 -20.47 -19.98
N ARG A 34 43.98 -21.37 -19.39
CA ARG A 34 43.60 -21.99 -18.10
C ARG A 34 43.72 -20.98 -16.95
N ARG A 35 44.69 -20.09 -16.97
CA ARG A 35 44.80 -18.99 -16.01
C ARG A 35 43.61 -18.01 -16.19
N ALA A 36 43.34 -17.56 -17.42
CA ALA A 36 42.24 -16.66 -17.71
C ALA A 36 40.88 -17.24 -17.27
N MET A 37 40.66 -18.54 -17.52
CA MET A 37 39.41 -19.23 -17.07
C MET A 37 39.30 -19.27 -15.54
N ARG A 38 40.39 -19.57 -14.83
CA ARG A 38 40.41 -19.56 -13.35
C ARG A 38 40.16 -18.15 -12.80
N THR A 39 40.73 -17.13 -13.41
CA THR A 39 40.51 -15.74 -13.02
C THR A 39 39.07 -15.33 -13.27
N LEU A 40 38.48 -15.68 -14.41
CA LEU A 40 37.08 -15.42 -14.73
C LEU A 40 36.13 -16.12 -13.75
N THR A 41 36.38 -17.39 -13.44
CA THR A 41 35.62 -18.15 -12.46
C THR A 41 35.71 -17.51 -11.06
N ALA A 42 36.90 -17.12 -10.64
CA ALA A 42 37.10 -16.45 -9.36
C ALA A 42 36.38 -15.09 -9.28
N LEU A 43 36.41 -14.30 -10.37
CA LEU A 43 35.66 -13.04 -10.49
C LEU A 43 34.15 -13.27 -10.45
N LEU A 44 33.65 -14.28 -11.14
CA LEU A 44 32.22 -14.64 -11.12
C LEU A 44 31.78 -15.08 -9.72
N VAL A 45 32.57 -15.90 -9.04
CA VAL A 45 32.29 -16.32 -7.67
C VAL A 45 32.30 -15.14 -6.72
N ALA A 46 33.29 -14.23 -6.86
CA ALA A 46 33.35 -13.02 -6.06
C ALA A 46 32.17 -12.08 -6.33
N LEU A 47 31.75 -11.93 -7.59
CA LEU A 47 30.58 -11.14 -7.99
C LEU A 47 29.29 -11.71 -7.43
N VAL A 48 29.09 -13.03 -7.55
CA VAL A 48 27.93 -13.73 -6.97
C VAL A 48 27.93 -13.61 -5.45
N GLY A 49 29.10 -13.76 -4.80
CA GLY A 49 29.23 -13.55 -3.35
C GLY A 49 28.88 -12.13 -2.94
N ALA A 50 29.40 -11.13 -3.64
CA ALA A 50 29.07 -9.74 -3.38
C ALA A 50 27.59 -9.43 -3.62
N ALA A 51 27.01 -9.94 -4.69
CA ALA A 51 25.59 -9.77 -4.98
C ALA A 51 24.69 -10.44 -3.95
N SER A 52 25.12 -11.53 -3.32
CA SER A 52 24.37 -12.22 -2.28
C SER A 52 24.37 -11.47 -0.94
N VAL A 53 25.33 -10.59 -0.70
CA VAL A 53 25.37 -9.76 0.52
C VAL A 53 24.19 -8.79 0.57
N VAL A 54 23.80 -8.23 -0.56
CA VAL A 54 22.73 -7.22 -0.62
C VAL A 54 21.40 -7.73 -0.08
N PRO A 55 20.86 -8.89 -0.54
CA PRO A 55 19.63 -9.43 0.02
C PRO A 55 19.76 -9.83 1.51
N LEU A 56 20.95 -10.31 1.93
CA LEU A 56 21.18 -10.66 3.34
C LEU A 56 21.16 -9.43 4.26
N VAL A 57 21.78 -8.33 3.84
CA VAL A 57 21.79 -7.07 4.61
C VAL A 57 20.42 -6.41 4.62
N ARG A 58 19.64 -6.59 3.56
CA ARG A 58 18.30 -6.02 3.44
C ARG A 58 17.19 -6.90 4.01
N TYR A 59 17.52 -8.11 4.45
CA TYR A 59 16.53 -9.00 5.03
C TYR A 59 15.98 -8.41 6.33
N VAL A 60 14.66 -8.22 6.36
CA VAL A 60 13.92 -7.82 7.56
C VAL A 60 13.29 -9.07 8.16
N PRO A 61 13.77 -9.54 9.31
CA PRO A 61 13.18 -10.73 9.92
C PRO A 61 11.74 -10.44 10.38
N PRO A 62 10.79 -11.36 10.19
CA PRO A 62 9.40 -11.16 10.65
C PRO A 62 9.28 -10.80 12.14
N SER A 63 10.18 -11.28 12.97
CA SER A 63 10.23 -10.95 14.41
C SER A 63 10.53 -9.48 14.72
N SER A 64 11.04 -8.71 13.74
CA SER A 64 11.28 -7.27 13.90
C SER A 64 10.08 -6.41 13.52
N ILE A 65 9.03 -7.01 12.98
CA ILE A 65 7.81 -6.32 12.57
C ILE A 65 6.87 -6.27 13.77
N THR A 66 6.74 -5.08 14.34
CA THR A 66 5.89 -4.86 15.53
C THR A 66 4.92 -3.72 15.29
N PRO A 67 3.62 -3.92 15.54
CA PRO A 67 2.63 -2.84 15.53
C PRO A 67 2.90 -1.80 16.63
N HIS A 68 2.49 -0.55 16.40
CA HIS A 68 2.85 0.57 17.27
C HIS A 68 2.16 0.53 18.64
N HIS A 69 0.87 0.20 18.69
CA HIS A 69 0.05 0.26 19.91
C HIS A 69 -0.47 -1.12 20.34
N THR A 70 0.40 -2.12 20.38
CA THR A 70 0.03 -3.50 20.71
C THR A 70 -0.63 -3.66 22.07
N PRO A 71 -0.17 -3.01 23.17
CA PRO A 71 -0.80 -3.17 24.47
C PRO A 71 -2.26 -2.73 24.50
N ASP A 72 -2.58 -1.68 23.78
CA ASP A 72 -3.92 -1.09 23.75
C ASP A 72 -4.81 -1.69 22.64
N ARG A 73 -4.26 -2.59 21.82
CA ARG A 73 -4.91 -3.16 20.63
C ARG A 73 -5.50 -2.09 19.72
N ILE A 74 -4.78 -1.00 19.56
CA ILE A 74 -5.14 0.10 18.65
C ILE A 74 -4.26 0.02 17.41
N LEU A 75 -4.88 -0.18 16.25
CA LEU A 75 -4.19 -0.11 14.98
C LEU A 75 -4.38 1.25 14.33
N THR A 76 -3.36 1.72 13.66
CA THR A 76 -3.43 2.92 12.81
C THR A 76 -3.40 2.50 11.35
N ALA A 77 -4.45 2.86 10.60
CA ALA A 77 -4.47 2.58 9.16
C ALA A 77 -4.64 3.85 8.33
N GLY A 78 -4.26 3.80 7.05
CA GLY A 78 -4.36 4.96 6.18
C GLY A 78 -4.37 4.63 4.69
N ILE A 79 -4.78 5.62 3.89
CA ILE A 79 -4.77 5.59 2.42
C ILE A 79 -4.00 6.78 1.89
N TRP A 80 -3.16 6.57 0.90
CA TRP A 80 -2.40 7.64 0.27
C TRP A 80 -2.13 7.36 -1.21
N THR A 81 -2.51 8.28 -2.06
CA THR A 81 -2.12 8.28 -3.46
C THR A 81 -0.75 8.95 -3.59
N VAL A 82 0.26 8.22 -4.06
CA VAL A 82 1.67 8.62 -3.90
C VAL A 82 2.34 9.12 -5.17
N HIS A 83 1.55 9.42 -6.20
CA HIS A 83 2.04 10.05 -7.44
C HIS A 83 3.35 9.44 -7.94
N PHE A 84 3.39 8.11 -8.06
CA PHE A 84 4.56 7.32 -8.52
C PHE A 84 5.84 7.52 -7.67
N GLY A 85 5.72 8.01 -6.45
CA GLY A 85 6.85 8.34 -5.58
C GLY A 85 7.53 9.67 -5.91
N PHE A 86 6.87 10.55 -6.68
CA PHE A 86 7.37 11.86 -7.02
C PHE A 86 6.69 12.99 -6.25
N ASP A 87 7.46 14.03 -5.99
CA ASP A 87 6.94 15.29 -5.49
C ASP A 87 6.34 16.15 -6.62
N GLN A 88 5.77 17.30 -6.27
CA GLN A 88 5.19 18.23 -7.24
C GLN A 88 6.20 18.82 -8.24
N LEU A 89 7.48 18.69 -7.98
CA LEU A 89 8.56 19.10 -8.87
C LEU A 89 9.19 17.89 -9.60
N MET A 90 8.51 16.75 -9.61
CA MET A 90 8.96 15.50 -10.23
C MET A 90 10.30 14.98 -9.68
N ARG A 91 10.60 15.27 -8.41
CA ARG A 91 11.77 14.73 -7.71
C ARG A 91 11.35 13.58 -6.81
N ASP A 92 12.27 12.66 -6.55
CA ASP A 92 12.03 11.54 -5.64
C ASP A 92 11.61 12.03 -4.25
N SER A 93 10.47 11.57 -3.79
CA SER A 93 9.92 11.88 -2.47
C SER A 93 9.80 10.66 -1.54
N THR A 94 10.30 9.50 -1.95
CA THR A 94 10.16 8.22 -1.21
C THR A 94 10.59 8.33 0.25
N ARG A 95 11.73 8.97 0.54
CA ARG A 95 12.21 9.16 1.92
C ARG A 95 11.29 10.05 2.75
N ARG A 96 10.75 11.10 2.14
CA ARG A 96 9.79 12.01 2.81
C ARG A 96 8.47 11.31 3.08
N MET A 97 8.00 10.48 2.15
CA MET A 97 6.83 9.62 2.33
C MET A 97 7.04 8.67 3.51
N SER A 98 8.16 7.95 3.55
CA SER A 98 8.48 7.07 4.67
C SER A 98 8.51 7.80 6.01
N SER A 99 9.11 9.00 6.06
CA SER A 99 9.13 9.81 7.27
C SER A 99 7.72 10.16 7.76
N ILE A 100 6.81 10.51 6.86
CA ILE A 100 5.41 10.80 7.20
C ILE A 100 4.70 9.54 7.71
N LEU A 101 4.81 8.42 6.98
CA LEU A 101 4.17 7.16 7.37
C LEU A 101 4.65 6.68 8.75
N ARG A 102 5.96 6.83 9.04
CA ARG A 102 6.55 6.50 10.35
C ARG A 102 6.06 7.44 11.44
N THR A 103 6.03 8.76 11.17
CA THR A 103 5.58 9.76 12.15
C THR A 103 4.10 9.59 12.48
N MET A 104 3.29 9.18 11.51
CA MET A 104 1.87 8.88 11.71
C MET A 104 1.63 7.49 12.31
N GLU A 105 2.69 6.74 12.61
CA GLU A 105 2.62 5.42 13.26
C GLU A 105 1.70 4.45 12.51
N LEU A 106 1.78 4.41 11.16
CA LEU A 106 0.90 3.55 10.39
C LEU A 106 1.27 2.08 10.56
N ASP A 107 0.29 1.27 10.93
CA ASP A 107 0.38 -0.19 11.00
C ASP A 107 -0.11 -0.86 9.72
N VAL A 108 -1.09 -0.25 9.06
CA VAL A 108 -1.67 -0.71 7.79
C VAL A 108 -1.83 0.49 6.86
N VAL A 109 -1.30 0.40 5.65
CA VAL A 109 -1.44 1.50 4.69
C VAL A 109 -1.67 0.98 3.27
N GLY A 110 -2.71 1.52 2.64
CA GLY A 110 -2.94 1.42 1.21
C GLY A 110 -2.19 2.54 0.48
N LEU A 111 -1.35 2.19 -0.47
CA LEU A 111 -0.70 3.14 -1.36
C LEU A 111 -1.24 2.96 -2.76
N LEU A 112 -1.59 4.05 -3.40
CA LEU A 112 -2.13 4.09 -4.75
C LEU A 112 -1.20 4.87 -5.67
N GLU A 113 -1.27 4.59 -6.98
CA GLU A 113 -0.36 5.17 -7.96
C GLU A 113 1.12 4.90 -7.62
N THR A 114 1.40 3.67 -7.28
CA THR A 114 2.76 3.24 -6.97
C THR A 114 3.58 3.00 -8.24
N ASP A 115 4.90 3.21 -8.14
CA ASP A 115 5.83 2.86 -9.20
C ASP A 115 5.89 1.33 -9.40
N LEU A 116 5.64 0.88 -10.61
CA LEU A 116 5.63 -0.53 -10.99
C LEU A 116 6.94 -0.97 -11.68
N HIS A 117 8.07 -0.52 -11.20
CA HIS A 117 9.39 -0.95 -11.66
C HIS A 117 9.72 -0.59 -13.12
N ARG A 118 9.25 0.53 -13.63
CA ARG A 118 9.57 0.94 -14.99
C ARG A 118 10.90 1.67 -15.09
N PRO A 119 11.71 1.36 -16.12
CA PRO A 119 12.98 2.05 -16.34
C PRO A 119 12.84 3.57 -16.49
N ALA A 120 11.72 4.05 -17.03
CA ALA A 120 11.42 5.48 -17.18
C ALA A 120 11.39 6.24 -15.85
N PHE A 121 11.11 5.55 -14.74
CA PHE A 121 11.11 6.11 -13.38
C PHE A 121 12.39 5.79 -12.61
N GLY A 122 13.49 5.47 -13.29
CA GLY A 122 14.78 5.18 -12.67
C GLY A 122 14.89 3.77 -12.09
N ASN A 123 14.02 2.85 -12.53
CA ASN A 123 14.00 1.45 -12.08
C ASN A 123 13.93 1.33 -10.54
N ARG A 124 13.16 2.21 -9.91
CA ARG A 124 12.97 2.23 -8.46
C ARG A 124 11.98 1.16 -8.03
N ASP A 125 12.20 0.61 -6.86
CA ASP A 125 11.26 -0.26 -6.15
C ASP A 125 10.73 0.48 -4.92
N LEU A 126 9.73 1.32 -5.12
CA LEU A 126 9.10 2.12 -4.07
C LEU A 126 8.56 1.23 -2.96
N THR A 127 7.84 0.16 -3.34
CA THR A 127 7.19 -0.74 -2.40
C THR A 127 8.21 -1.49 -1.54
N GLN A 128 9.21 -2.11 -2.17
CA GLN A 128 10.25 -2.83 -1.44
C GLN A 128 11.02 -1.90 -0.51
N TRP A 129 11.34 -0.70 -0.98
CA TRP A 129 12.07 0.26 -0.18
C TRP A 129 11.28 0.70 1.06
N LEU A 130 9.99 1.04 0.89
CA LEU A 130 9.12 1.44 2.00
C LEU A 130 8.87 0.26 2.97
N ALA A 131 8.62 -0.94 2.45
CA ALA A 131 8.42 -2.11 3.28
C ALA A 131 9.63 -2.42 4.18
N GLN A 132 10.85 -2.30 3.63
CA GLN A 132 12.09 -2.49 4.37
C GLN A 132 12.34 -1.39 5.40
N ASP A 133 12.20 -0.11 4.97
CA ASP A 133 12.48 1.03 5.83
C ASP A 133 11.47 1.17 6.98
N LEU A 134 10.22 0.79 6.76
CA LEU A 134 9.14 0.83 7.75
C LEU A 134 8.98 -0.49 8.52
N HIS A 135 9.72 -1.55 8.17
CA HIS A 135 9.55 -2.89 8.72
C HIS A 135 8.10 -3.38 8.59
N MET A 136 7.63 -3.56 7.35
CA MET A 136 6.26 -3.98 7.06
C MET A 136 6.24 -5.15 6.06
N TYR A 137 5.23 -5.99 6.15
CA TYR A 137 4.85 -6.89 5.07
C TYR A 137 4.32 -6.08 3.90
N ALA A 138 4.50 -6.57 2.69
CA ALA A 138 4.03 -5.90 1.49
C ALA A 138 3.24 -6.85 0.59
N ASP A 139 2.15 -6.35 0.03
CA ASP A 139 1.39 -7.00 -1.04
C ASP A 139 1.26 -6.03 -2.22
N LEU A 140 1.68 -6.49 -3.39
CA LEU A 140 1.65 -5.73 -4.64
C LEU A 140 0.41 -6.15 -5.42
N GLY A 141 -0.54 -5.26 -5.54
CA GLY A 141 -1.76 -5.48 -6.31
C GLY A 141 -1.51 -5.58 -7.82
N PRO A 142 -2.54 -5.91 -8.59
CA PRO A 142 -2.42 -6.00 -10.03
C PRO A 142 -2.20 -4.62 -10.63
N SER A 143 -1.47 -4.59 -11.75
CA SER A 143 -1.33 -3.41 -12.58
C SER A 143 -2.36 -3.45 -13.71
N PRO A 144 -3.04 -2.34 -14.00
CA PRO A 144 -3.83 -2.24 -15.21
C PRO A 144 -2.97 -2.48 -16.46
N LYS A 145 -3.52 -3.15 -17.43
CA LYS A 145 -2.84 -3.40 -18.70
C LYS A 145 -2.48 -2.08 -19.37
N LYS A 146 -1.20 -1.85 -19.64
CA LYS A 146 -0.64 -0.62 -20.22
C LYS A 146 -0.42 0.55 -19.26
N HIS A 147 -0.75 0.45 -17.99
CA HIS A 147 -0.51 1.50 -17.01
C HIS A 147 0.73 1.23 -16.16
N THR A 148 1.27 2.28 -15.55
CA THR A 148 2.46 2.22 -14.70
C THR A 148 2.14 2.22 -13.22
N TRP A 149 0.90 2.53 -12.86
CA TRP A 149 0.47 2.64 -11.48
C TRP A 149 -0.26 1.39 -11.00
N GLY A 150 -0.30 1.20 -9.70
CA GLY A 150 -0.98 0.09 -9.05
C GLY A 150 -1.31 0.39 -7.59
N ALA A 151 -1.97 -0.56 -6.96
CA ALA A 151 -2.27 -0.54 -5.54
C ALA A 151 -1.23 -1.38 -4.77
N VAL A 152 -0.88 -0.93 -3.58
CA VAL A 152 0.01 -1.65 -2.65
C VAL A 152 -0.64 -1.65 -1.28
N LEU A 153 -0.54 -2.76 -0.59
CA LEU A 153 -0.82 -2.88 0.84
C LEU A 153 0.49 -3.08 1.58
N LEU A 154 0.78 -2.21 2.54
CA LEU A 154 1.83 -2.43 3.54
C LEU A 154 1.19 -2.69 4.90
N SER A 155 1.70 -3.67 5.64
CA SER A 155 1.12 -4.07 6.92
C SER A 155 2.19 -4.47 7.93
N LYS A 156 2.02 -4.06 9.19
CA LYS A 156 2.77 -4.61 10.33
C LYS A 156 2.18 -5.92 10.85
N PHE A 157 1.02 -6.30 10.35
CA PHE A 157 0.38 -7.58 10.66
C PHE A 157 0.61 -8.60 9.57
N PRO A 158 0.72 -9.89 9.88
CA PRO A 158 0.86 -10.94 8.90
C PRO A 158 -0.31 -10.95 7.90
N ILE A 159 -0.01 -11.09 6.63
CA ILE A 159 -1.00 -11.27 5.57
C ILE A 159 -1.29 -12.77 5.48
N ILE A 160 -2.50 -13.20 5.91
CA ILE A 160 -2.89 -14.61 5.92
C ILE A 160 -3.27 -15.07 4.51
N ASN A 161 -4.00 -14.21 3.80
CA ASN A 161 -4.47 -14.46 2.45
C ASN A 161 -4.58 -13.16 1.68
N SER A 162 -4.42 -13.22 0.37
CA SER A 162 -4.62 -12.07 -0.51
C SER A 162 -5.14 -12.51 -1.88
N THR A 163 -6.07 -11.74 -2.41
CA THR A 163 -6.58 -11.85 -3.77
C THR A 163 -6.52 -10.51 -4.47
N HIS A 164 -6.17 -10.54 -5.76
CA HIS A 164 -6.01 -9.36 -6.57
C HIS A 164 -7.09 -9.29 -7.63
N HIS A 165 -7.66 -8.11 -7.82
CA HIS A 165 -8.76 -7.88 -8.73
C HIS A 165 -8.45 -6.77 -9.72
N LEU A 166 -8.82 -6.96 -10.98
CA LEU A 166 -9.03 -5.88 -11.94
C LEU A 166 -10.53 -5.66 -12.02
N LEU A 167 -10.97 -4.51 -11.51
CA LEU A 167 -12.38 -4.18 -11.37
C LEU A 167 -13.02 -3.88 -12.73
N PRO A 168 -14.34 -4.08 -12.90
CA PRO A 168 -15.04 -3.84 -14.16
C PRO A 168 -14.82 -2.42 -14.68
N SER A 169 -14.35 -2.27 -15.90
CA SER A 169 -14.02 -0.96 -16.49
C SER A 169 -14.33 -0.99 -18.00
N PRO A 170 -15.61 -0.94 -18.40
CA PRO A 170 -16.00 -1.05 -19.81
C PRO A 170 -15.48 0.10 -20.67
N HIS A 171 -15.27 1.29 -20.13
CA HIS A 171 -14.89 2.48 -20.87
C HIS A 171 -13.47 2.98 -20.60
N GLY A 172 -12.77 2.44 -19.61
CA GLY A 172 -11.51 3.03 -19.24
C GLY A 172 -10.49 2.09 -18.65
N GLU A 173 -9.89 2.49 -17.56
CA GLU A 173 -8.86 1.78 -16.86
C GLU A 173 -9.40 0.58 -16.12
N LEU A 174 -8.68 -0.54 -16.20
CA LEU A 174 -8.93 -1.69 -15.33
C LEU A 174 -8.42 -1.35 -13.93
N ALA A 175 -9.30 -0.83 -13.11
CA ALA A 175 -8.97 -0.38 -11.75
C ALA A 175 -8.45 -1.53 -10.88
N PRO A 176 -7.28 -1.38 -10.22
CA PRO A 176 -6.72 -2.43 -9.37
C PRO A 176 -7.38 -2.43 -8.00
N ALA A 177 -7.56 -3.63 -7.44
CA ALA A 177 -7.91 -3.80 -6.03
C ALA A 177 -7.17 -4.97 -5.42
N ILE A 178 -6.78 -4.83 -4.15
CA ILE A 178 -6.26 -5.88 -3.28
C ILE A 178 -7.33 -6.18 -2.25
N HIS A 179 -7.67 -7.45 -2.07
CA HIS A 179 -8.44 -7.93 -0.93
C HIS A 179 -7.56 -8.87 -0.13
N ALA A 180 -7.06 -8.39 0.98
CA ALA A 180 -6.21 -9.15 1.90
C ALA A 180 -6.95 -9.49 3.19
N VAL A 181 -6.53 -10.58 3.85
CA VAL A 181 -6.93 -10.92 5.21
C VAL A 181 -5.68 -10.81 6.08
N LEU A 182 -5.72 -9.94 7.07
CA LEU A 182 -4.64 -9.73 8.03
C LEU A 182 -4.94 -10.43 9.34
N ASP A 183 -3.91 -11.00 9.96
CA ASP A 183 -3.99 -11.45 11.35
C ASP A 183 -3.73 -10.28 12.30
N ILE A 184 -4.76 -9.59 12.73
CA ILE A 184 -4.64 -8.45 13.63
C ILE A 184 -4.82 -8.92 15.07
N TRP A 185 -3.71 -9.29 15.71
CA TRP A 185 -3.67 -9.85 17.07
C TRP A 185 -4.63 -11.03 17.29
N GLY A 186 -4.66 -11.96 16.33
CA GLY A 186 -5.52 -13.14 16.36
C GLY A 186 -6.94 -12.89 15.83
N VAL A 187 -7.25 -11.70 15.34
CA VAL A 187 -8.54 -11.35 14.72
C VAL A 187 -8.35 -11.24 13.20
N PRO A 188 -8.85 -12.22 12.41
CA PRO A 188 -8.84 -12.13 10.96
C PRO A 188 -9.65 -10.92 10.50
N THR A 189 -8.98 -9.96 9.89
CA THR A 189 -9.57 -8.69 9.44
C THR A 189 -9.38 -8.53 7.94
N HIS A 190 -10.46 -8.32 7.22
CA HIS A 190 -10.44 -8.10 5.79
C HIS A 190 -10.02 -6.65 5.49
N VAL A 191 -9.06 -6.50 4.59
CA VAL A 191 -8.60 -5.18 4.13
C VAL A 191 -8.74 -5.10 2.63
N VAL A 192 -9.45 -4.08 2.16
CA VAL A 192 -9.59 -3.82 0.73
C VAL A 192 -8.89 -2.51 0.38
N VAL A 193 -7.92 -2.58 -0.51
CA VAL A 193 -7.24 -1.40 -1.09
C VAL A 193 -7.66 -1.29 -2.54
N SER A 194 -8.18 -0.15 -2.99
CA SER A 194 -8.61 0.01 -4.38
C SER A 194 -8.38 1.40 -4.94
N HIS A 195 -8.14 1.45 -6.25
CA HIS A 195 -8.12 2.69 -7.02
C HIS A 195 -9.16 2.59 -8.13
N ASN A 196 -10.26 3.31 -7.98
CA ASN A 196 -11.31 3.37 -8.99
C ASN A 196 -10.95 4.33 -10.14
N GLY A 197 -11.70 4.25 -11.23
CA GLY A 197 -11.54 5.11 -12.39
C GLY A 197 -11.80 6.59 -12.13
N GLN A 198 -11.49 7.39 -13.13
CA GLN A 198 -11.54 8.85 -13.06
C GLN A 198 -12.97 9.39 -13.02
N PHE A 199 -13.09 10.70 -12.77
CA PHE A 199 -14.38 11.37 -12.64
C PHE A 199 -15.25 11.29 -13.90
N GLU A 200 -14.64 11.27 -15.06
CA GLU A 200 -15.29 11.23 -16.36
C GLU A 200 -16.03 9.92 -16.63
N ASP A 201 -15.51 8.80 -16.10
CA ASP A 201 -16.04 7.46 -16.35
C ASP A 201 -17.02 7.01 -15.28
N LYS A 202 -18.21 7.59 -15.28
CA LYS A 202 -19.25 7.36 -14.26
C LYS A 202 -19.66 5.89 -14.15
N LEU A 203 -19.87 5.22 -15.28
CA LEU A 203 -20.27 3.81 -15.30
C LEU A 203 -19.19 2.90 -14.73
N ASP A 204 -17.93 3.16 -15.07
CA ASP A 204 -16.81 2.41 -14.54
C ASP A 204 -16.73 2.55 -13.02
N ARG A 205 -16.83 3.79 -12.49
CA ARG A 205 -16.84 4.04 -11.04
C ARG A 205 -17.99 3.32 -10.32
N GLU A 206 -19.18 3.34 -10.92
CA GLU A 206 -20.35 2.64 -10.37
C GLU A 206 -20.11 1.13 -10.30
N LEU A 207 -19.69 0.50 -11.41
CA LEU A 207 -19.46 -0.94 -11.51
C LEU A 207 -18.31 -1.40 -10.63
N GLN A 208 -17.21 -0.64 -10.59
CA GLN A 208 -16.07 -0.89 -9.74
C GLN A 208 -16.47 -0.85 -8.26
N THR A 209 -17.23 0.17 -7.87
CA THR A 209 -17.69 0.30 -6.50
C THR A 209 -18.67 -0.82 -6.10
N LYS A 210 -19.56 -1.24 -7.00
CA LYS A 210 -20.42 -2.43 -6.78
C LYS A 210 -19.59 -3.70 -6.56
N ALA A 211 -18.51 -3.88 -7.33
CA ALA A 211 -17.63 -5.03 -7.15
C ALA A 211 -16.90 -4.98 -5.79
N ILE A 212 -16.40 -3.81 -5.38
CA ILE A 212 -15.79 -3.61 -4.06
C ILE A 212 -16.80 -3.85 -2.93
N ALA A 213 -17.99 -3.28 -3.05
CA ALA A 213 -19.07 -3.45 -2.07
C ALA A 213 -19.43 -4.93 -1.89
N ARG A 214 -19.45 -5.70 -2.99
CA ARG A 214 -19.65 -7.15 -2.93
C ARG A 214 -18.52 -7.87 -2.18
N ILE A 215 -17.26 -7.56 -2.47
CA ILE A 215 -16.11 -8.13 -1.75
C ILE A 215 -16.25 -7.87 -0.25
N LEU A 216 -16.62 -6.65 0.13
CA LEU A 216 -16.77 -6.26 1.53
C LEU A 216 -17.99 -6.93 2.19
N SER A 217 -19.12 -7.04 1.48
CA SER A 217 -20.32 -7.69 2.01
C SER A 217 -20.18 -9.21 2.10
N ASP A 218 -19.49 -9.85 1.16
CA ASP A 218 -19.19 -11.28 1.20
C ASP A 218 -18.30 -11.66 2.42
N ALA A 219 -17.51 -10.70 2.93
CA ALA A 219 -16.72 -10.86 4.14
C ALA A 219 -17.51 -10.66 5.44
N TYR A 220 -18.79 -10.29 5.39
CA TYR A 220 -19.62 -10.13 6.59
C TYR A 220 -19.82 -11.49 7.31
N PRO A 221 -19.78 -11.56 8.65
CA PRO A 221 -19.70 -10.48 9.63
C PRO A 221 -18.26 -10.11 10.09
N HIS A 222 -17.23 -10.61 9.44
CA HIS A 222 -15.85 -10.35 9.84
C HIS A 222 -15.52 -8.86 9.83
N PRO A 223 -14.60 -8.40 10.68
CA PRO A 223 -14.07 -7.05 10.62
C PRO A 223 -13.51 -6.74 9.24
N ALA A 224 -13.76 -5.51 8.79
CA ALA A 224 -13.28 -5.05 7.50
C ALA A 224 -12.77 -3.61 7.58
N ILE A 225 -11.75 -3.33 6.76
CA ILE A 225 -11.15 -2.02 6.53
C ILE A 225 -11.16 -1.76 5.03
N PHE A 226 -11.67 -0.62 4.63
CA PHE A 226 -11.60 -0.13 3.26
C PHE A 226 -10.65 1.07 3.17
N LEU A 227 -9.74 1.02 2.22
CA LEU A 227 -8.73 2.03 1.93
C LEU A 227 -8.76 2.30 0.42
N GLY A 228 -9.40 3.37 -0.02
CA GLY A 228 -9.59 3.50 -1.47
C GLY A 228 -9.79 4.91 -2.02
N TYR A 229 -9.60 4.98 -3.34
CA TYR A 229 -9.85 6.14 -4.18
C TYR A 229 -11.12 5.85 -5.00
N VAL A 230 -12.21 6.54 -4.73
CA VAL A 230 -13.53 6.25 -5.33
C VAL A 230 -14.18 7.42 -6.05
N VAL A 231 -13.57 8.60 -6.01
CA VAL A 231 -14.01 9.81 -6.73
C VAL A 231 -15.50 10.08 -6.57
N THR A 232 -15.90 10.47 -5.38
CA THR A 232 -17.28 10.80 -5.03
C THR A 232 -17.30 11.86 -3.93
N LYS A 233 -18.43 12.48 -3.69
CA LYS A 233 -18.63 13.33 -2.50
C LYS A 233 -19.30 12.54 -1.39
N PRO A 234 -19.06 12.87 -0.12
CA PRO A 234 -19.83 12.32 0.98
C PRO A 234 -21.34 12.53 0.77
N HIS A 235 -22.11 11.50 1.11
CA HIS A 235 -23.57 11.47 0.95
C HIS A 235 -24.10 11.61 -0.49
N ALA A 236 -23.24 11.45 -1.50
CA ALA A 236 -23.69 11.44 -2.88
C ALA A 236 -24.65 10.25 -3.10
N PRO A 237 -25.86 10.51 -3.69
CA PRO A 237 -26.85 9.45 -3.92
C PRO A 237 -26.43 8.55 -5.09
N ARG A 238 -27.01 7.36 -5.16
CA ARG A 238 -26.85 6.47 -6.30
C ARG A 238 -27.22 7.16 -7.61
N PRO A 239 -26.48 6.87 -8.67
CA PRO A 239 -25.46 5.84 -8.88
C PRO A 239 -24.04 6.25 -8.46
N GLU A 240 -23.86 7.37 -7.76
CA GLU A 240 -22.54 7.77 -7.28
C GLU A 240 -21.96 6.76 -6.26
N PRO A 241 -20.64 6.59 -6.20
CA PRO A 241 -19.98 5.55 -5.44
C PRO A 241 -20.25 5.54 -3.94
N TYR A 242 -20.48 6.70 -3.31
CA TYR A 242 -20.55 6.81 -1.86
C TYR A 242 -21.60 5.88 -1.23
N ASP A 243 -22.86 6.00 -1.65
CA ASP A 243 -23.93 5.19 -1.07
C ASP A 243 -23.77 3.71 -1.40
N ILE A 244 -23.30 3.38 -2.60
CA ILE A 244 -23.02 1.99 -2.98
C ILE A 244 -21.94 1.39 -2.07
N LEU A 245 -20.84 2.11 -1.86
CA LEU A 245 -19.72 1.62 -1.06
C LEU A 245 -20.14 1.33 0.39
N PHE A 246 -20.78 2.30 1.02
CA PHE A 246 -21.02 2.22 2.46
C PHE A 246 -22.28 1.40 2.78
N SER A 247 -23.34 1.51 1.99
CA SER A 247 -24.58 0.77 2.21
C SER A 247 -24.47 -0.69 1.77
N ASP A 248 -24.07 -0.96 0.51
CA ASP A 248 -23.98 -2.32 0.01
C ASP A 248 -22.74 -3.06 0.52
N GLY A 249 -21.64 -2.34 0.78
CA GLY A 249 -20.43 -2.89 1.37
C GLY A 249 -20.55 -3.22 2.86
N LEU A 250 -21.65 -2.82 3.50
CA LEU A 250 -21.90 -3.03 4.93
C LEU A 250 -20.74 -2.52 5.81
N ILE A 251 -20.21 -1.37 5.47
CA ILE A 251 -19.14 -0.69 6.21
C ILE A 251 -19.57 0.73 6.58
N PHE A 252 -18.88 1.32 7.52
CA PHE A 252 -19.11 2.67 7.98
C PHE A 252 -18.03 3.61 7.45
N ASP A 253 -18.44 4.80 7.05
CA ASP A 253 -17.49 5.88 6.76
C ASP A 253 -16.77 6.30 8.03
N VAL A 254 -15.48 6.57 7.91
CA VAL A 254 -14.66 7.04 9.03
C VAL A 254 -15.19 8.32 9.65
N ASP A 255 -15.63 9.27 8.84
CA ASP A 255 -16.29 10.50 9.28
C ASP A 255 -17.26 11.05 8.22
N PRO A 256 -18.56 10.73 8.31
CA PRO A 256 -19.54 11.21 7.36
C PRO A 256 -19.78 12.74 7.41
N ASP A 257 -19.33 13.41 8.45
CA ASP A 257 -19.45 14.86 8.59
C ASP A 257 -18.28 15.64 7.93
N ASP A 258 -17.20 14.93 7.52
CA ASP A 258 -16.13 15.50 6.70
C ASP A 258 -16.58 15.61 5.23
N LYS A 259 -17.20 16.74 4.91
CA LYS A 259 -17.83 16.99 3.60
C LYS A 259 -16.85 17.40 2.50
N ASP A 260 -15.63 17.72 2.86
CA ASP A 260 -14.63 18.23 1.90
C ASP A 260 -13.88 17.13 1.17
N ARG A 261 -14.10 15.85 1.53
CA ARG A 261 -13.54 14.71 0.82
C ARG A 261 -14.20 14.54 -0.55
N TRP A 262 -13.42 14.09 -1.53
CA TRP A 262 -13.94 13.91 -2.89
C TRP A 262 -13.35 12.70 -3.62
N CYS A 263 -12.23 12.14 -3.18
CA CYS A 263 -11.59 11.02 -3.87
C CYS A 263 -11.20 9.86 -2.93
N GLN A 264 -10.46 10.12 -1.85
CA GLN A 264 -10.00 9.08 -0.95
C GLN A 264 -10.99 8.88 0.21
N TYR A 265 -11.22 7.61 0.55
CA TYR A 265 -12.13 7.22 1.62
C TYR A 265 -11.55 6.12 2.49
N LEU A 266 -11.87 6.19 3.76
CA LEU A 266 -11.62 5.18 4.78
C LEU A 266 -12.95 4.63 5.26
N GLY A 267 -13.09 3.31 5.26
CA GLY A 267 -14.28 2.64 5.79
C GLY A 267 -13.89 1.51 6.73
N PHE A 268 -14.79 1.14 7.62
CA PHE A 268 -14.54 0.07 8.58
C PHE A 268 -15.83 -0.64 9.03
N ARG A 269 -15.66 -1.85 9.55
CA ARG A 269 -16.72 -2.65 10.17
C ARG A 269 -16.10 -3.54 11.25
N GLY A 270 -16.84 -3.81 12.33
CA GLY A 270 -16.40 -4.72 13.40
C GLY A 270 -15.24 -4.22 14.24
N LEU A 271 -14.87 -2.96 14.09
CA LEU A 271 -13.80 -2.26 14.80
C LEU A 271 -14.38 -0.97 15.38
N GLU A 272 -13.71 -0.39 16.37
CA GLU A 272 -14.15 0.85 17.00
C GLU A 272 -13.26 2.01 16.57
N ARG A 273 -13.85 3.07 16.01
CA ARG A 273 -13.09 4.26 15.64
C ARG A 273 -12.64 5.05 16.86
N VAL A 274 -11.35 5.16 17.02
CA VAL A 274 -10.70 5.95 18.07
C VAL A 274 -10.36 7.36 17.58
N GLY A 275 -9.95 7.48 16.32
CA GLY A 275 -9.56 8.76 15.76
C GLY A 275 -9.52 8.77 14.24
N TYR A 276 -9.52 9.98 13.66
CA TYR A 276 -9.40 10.22 12.22
C TYR A 276 -8.63 11.48 11.95
N ALA A 277 -7.85 11.49 10.87
CA ALA A 277 -7.13 12.66 10.46
C ALA A 277 -6.85 12.70 8.95
N ARG A 278 -6.81 13.91 8.41
CA ARG A 278 -6.28 14.22 7.09
C ARG A 278 -4.94 14.93 7.28
N VAL A 279 -3.89 14.39 6.65
CA VAL A 279 -2.53 14.93 6.75
C VAL A 279 -2.19 15.60 5.44
N SER A 280 -1.81 16.86 5.52
CA SER A 280 -1.47 17.65 4.33
C SER A 280 -0.35 16.97 3.52
N ARG A 281 -0.54 16.94 2.22
CA ARG A 281 0.49 16.53 1.26
C ARG A 281 1.73 17.42 1.26
N TYR A 282 1.58 18.69 1.63
CA TYR A 282 2.62 19.70 1.46
C TYR A 282 3.19 19.65 0.03
N THR A 283 4.48 19.35 -0.15
CA THR A 283 5.11 19.16 -1.48
C THR A 283 5.47 17.70 -1.76
N VAL A 284 5.08 16.76 -0.89
CA VAL A 284 5.56 15.37 -0.95
C VAL A 284 4.90 14.57 -2.06
N THR A 285 3.63 14.86 -2.31
CA THR A 285 2.83 14.25 -3.38
C THR A 285 1.73 15.23 -3.79
N ASP A 286 0.79 14.84 -4.60
CA ASP A 286 -0.34 15.65 -5.06
C ASP A 286 -1.64 15.41 -4.30
N THR A 287 -1.68 14.43 -3.41
CA THR A 287 -2.84 14.14 -2.56
C THR A 287 -2.49 14.14 -1.09
N GLU A 288 -3.48 14.25 -0.22
CA GLU A 288 -3.34 14.14 1.22
C GLU A 288 -3.29 12.68 1.67
N LEU A 289 -2.64 12.40 2.80
CA LEU A 289 -2.77 11.13 3.50
C LEU A 289 -4.02 11.21 4.39
N GLN A 290 -4.93 10.27 4.26
CA GLN A 290 -5.99 10.07 5.24
C GLN A 290 -5.65 8.90 6.15
N THR A 291 -5.87 9.07 7.45
CA THR A 291 -5.52 8.05 8.45
C THR A 291 -6.54 8.00 9.57
N PHE A 292 -6.70 6.83 10.17
CA PHE A 292 -7.57 6.61 11.32
C PHE A 292 -6.98 5.61 12.30
N LYS A 293 -7.38 5.74 13.57
CA LYS A 293 -7.06 4.77 14.62
C LYS A 293 -8.30 3.96 14.95
N LEU A 294 -8.13 2.66 15.05
CA LEU A 294 -9.19 1.69 15.31
C LEU A 294 -8.80 0.82 16.49
N ALA A 295 -9.67 0.69 17.46
CA ALA A 295 -9.55 -0.32 18.51
C ALA A 295 -10.06 -1.68 17.99
N VAL A 296 -9.29 -2.72 18.24
CA VAL A 296 -9.59 -4.09 17.80
C VAL A 296 -10.10 -4.88 18.98
N PRO A 297 -11.31 -5.48 18.92
CA PRO A 297 -11.85 -6.25 20.04
C PRO A 297 -11.02 -7.50 20.31
N ASP A 298 -11.00 -7.95 21.56
CA ASP A 298 -10.26 -9.16 21.96
C ASP A 298 -10.84 -10.43 21.33
N ARG A 299 -12.13 -10.44 21.07
CA ARG A 299 -12.84 -11.55 20.40
C ARG A 299 -13.92 -11.00 19.50
N LEU A 300 -14.13 -11.69 18.38
CA LEU A 300 -15.29 -11.45 17.51
C LEU A 300 -16.53 -11.98 18.24
N GLU A 301 -17.44 -11.10 18.60
CA GLU A 301 -18.78 -11.48 19.05
C GLU A 301 -19.70 -11.56 17.82
N PRO A 302 -20.09 -12.76 17.36
CA PRO A 302 -20.84 -12.94 16.11
C PRO A 302 -22.18 -12.20 16.04
N ASN A 303 -22.72 -11.81 17.19
CA ASN A 303 -24.03 -11.15 17.33
C ASN A 303 -23.95 -9.73 17.92
N ARG A 304 -22.78 -9.16 18.05
CA ARG A 304 -22.70 -7.75 18.42
C ARG A 304 -23.29 -6.94 17.27
N ASP A 305 -24.39 -6.24 17.55
CA ASP A 305 -24.96 -5.27 16.59
C ASP A 305 -23.87 -4.24 16.29
N VAL A 306 -23.18 -4.45 15.17
CA VAL A 306 -21.97 -3.72 14.79
C VAL A 306 -22.38 -2.39 14.15
N ARG A 307 -23.41 -1.75 14.70
CA ARG A 307 -23.65 -0.35 14.38
C ARG A 307 -22.43 0.44 14.89
N PRO A 308 -21.96 1.42 14.12
CA PRO A 308 -20.85 2.23 14.59
C PRO A 308 -21.28 2.83 15.91
N PHE A 309 -20.66 2.36 16.97
CA PHE A 309 -20.71 3.11 18.20
C PHE A 309 -19.98 4.40 17.89
N ARG A 310 -20.73 5.45 17.70
CA ARG A 310 -20.20 6.80 17.54
C ARG A 310 -19.62 7.17 18.89
N VAL A 311 -18.38 6.79 19.16
CA VAL A 311 -17.63 7.48 20.19
C VAL A 311 -17.50 8.90 19.66
N SER A 312 -18.33 9.79 20.18
CA SER A 312 -18.12 11.21 19.92
C SER A 312 -16.68 11.45 20.29
N GLY A 313 -15.88 12.04 19.37
CA GLY A 313 -14.44 12.27 19.60
C GLY A 313 -14.11 13.08 20.85
N ARG A 314 -15.11 13.47 21.64
CA ARG A 314 -15.02 14.15 22.94
C ARG A 314 -14.61 13.24 24.10
N HIS A 315 -14.72 11.92 23.99
CA HIS A 315 -14.53 11.03 25.13
C HIS A 315 -13.27 10.14 25.05
N PHE A 316 -12.67 10.00 23.87
CA PHE A 316 -11.46 9.21 23.73
C PHE A 316 -10.26 10.13 23.48
N LYS A 317 -9.38 10.22 24.48
CA LYS A 317 -8.05 10.83 24.32
C LYS A 317 -7.05 9.70 24.13
N PRO A 318 -6.59 9.40 22.92
CA PRO A 318 -5.41 8.57 22.79
C PRO A 318 -4.24 9.35 23.37
N ALA A 319 -3.59 8.79 24.39
CA ALA A 319 -2.56 9.45 25.17
C ALA A 319 -1.31 9.89 24.38
N ALA A 320 -1.21 9.56 23.09
CA ALA A 320 0.03 9.70 22.36
C ALA A 320 -0.09 10.06 20.87
N TRP A 321 -1.26 10.47 20.35
CA TRP A 321 -1.31 10.85 18.94
C TRP A 321 -1.31 12.38 18.79
N THR A 322 -0.13 12.95 18.84
CA THR A 322 0.08 14.35 18.47
C THR A 322 0.59 14.42 17.06
N TYR A 323 -0.02 15.27 16.22
CA TYR A 323 0.57 15.62 14.95
C TYR A 323 1.88 16.36 15.18
N PRO A 324 2.96 15.97 14.49
CA PRO A 324 4.12 16.85 14.47
C PRO A 324 3.69 18.16 13.82
N LEU A 325 3.81 19.24 14.55
CA LEU A 325 3.55 20.61 14.05
C LEU A 325 4.31 20.91 12.74
N SER A 326 5.42 20.21 12.48
CA SER A 326 6.19 20.31 11.25
C SER A 326 5.45 19.79 10.00
N LEU A 327 4.43 18.95 10.15
CA LEU A 327 3.56 18.47 9.06
C LEU A 327 2.33 19.36 8.86
N VAL A 328 2.07 20.23 9.82
CA VAL A 328 0.91 21.12 9.84
C VAL A 328 1.38 22.54 9.57
N ARG A 329 1.19 23.03 8.36
CA ARG A 329 1.34 24.48 8.08
C ARG A 329 -0.03 25.06 7.81
N PRO A 330 -0.56 25.92 8.71
CA PRO A 330 -1.77 26.69 8.45
C PRO A 330 -1.55 27.58 7.22
N GLY A 331 -2.50 27.61 6.31
CA GLY A 331 -2.55 28.63 5.26
C GLY A 331 -1.81 28.33 3.95
N VAL A 332 -1.28 27.15 3.74
CA VAL A 332 -0.72 26.78 2.43
C VAL A 332 -1.85 26.42 1.47
N ARG A 333 -2.16 27.33 0.53
CA ARG A 333 -2.97 26.96 -0.63
C ARG A 333 -2.23 25.89 -1.41
N VAL A 334 -2.85 24.77 -1.54
CA VAL A 334 -2.36 23.67 -2.36
C VAL A 334 -2.73 24.01 -3.81
N ASN A 335 -1.74 24.20 -4.67
CA ASN A 335 -1.96 24.31 -6.11
C ASN A 335 -2.65 23.05 -6.62
N GLU A 336 -3.74 23.25 -7.34
CA GLU A 336 -4.62 22.25 -7.89
C GLU A 336 -3.88 21.43 -8.94
N THR A 337 -3.48 20.20 -8.59
CA THR A 337 -3.08 19.20 -9.59
C THR A 337 -4.28 18.36 -10.02
N HIS A 338 -5.32 18.28 -9.19
CA HIS A 338 -6.60 17.68 -9.54
C HIS A 338 -7.63 18.75 -9.83
N LYS A 339 -8.19 18.75 -11.02
CA LYS A 339 -9.18 19.68 -11.56
C LYS A 339 -10.43 19.92 -10.70
N TYR A 340 -10.68 19.11 -9.67
CA TYR A 340 -11.99 18.98 -9.06
C TYR A 340 -12.06 19.31 -7.58
N SER A 341 -10.96 19.70 -6.96
CA SER A 341 -11.02 20.09 -5.55
C SER A 341 -10.16 21.30 -5.25
N PRO A 342 -10.75 22.43 -4.90
CA PRO A 342 -10.05 23.43 -4.13
C PRO A 342 -9.82 22.83 -2.73
N TYR A 343 -8.67 22.19 -2.51
CA TYR A 343 -8.22 21.87 -1.16
C TYR A 343 -7.97 23.17 -0.41
N ILE A 344 -9.03 23.67 0.18
CA ILE A 344 -8.94 24.96 0.87
C ILE A 344 -8.26 24.79 2.21
N TYR A 345 -8.00 23.74 2.76
CA TYR A 345 -7.22 23.39 3.96
C TYR A 345 -7.46 21.89 4.23
N PRO A 346 -6.44 21.10 4.58
CA PRO A 346 -6.72 19.89 5.30
C PRO A 346 -7.44 20.30 6.59
N GLN A 347 -8.68 19.92 6.74
CA GLN A 347 -9.34 20.01 8.03
C GLN A 347 -8.69 18.97 8.90
N TYR A 348 -7.87 19.43 9.84
CA TYR A 348 -7.40 18.56 10.90
C TYR A 348 -8.60 18.39 11.81
N PHE A 349 -9.14 17.19 11.85
CA PHE A 349 -9.99 16.79 12.95
C PHE A 349 -9.09 16.79 14.16
N GLU A 350 -9.16 17.88 14.87
CA GLU A 350 -8.46 18.06 16.11
C GLU A 350 -8.80 16.86 17.00
N PHE A 351 -7.81 16.01 17.17
CA PHE A 351 -7.73 15.34 18.43
C PHE A 351 -7.49 16.44 19.43
N GLU A 352 -8.55 17.00 20.00
CA GLU A 352 -8.40 17.93 21.09
C GLU A 352 -7.54 17.27 22.17
N ALA A 353 -6.23 17.51 22.08
CA ALA A 353 -5.37 17.40 23.23
C ALA A 353 -5.82 18.50 24.21
N ARG A 354 -6.90 18.25 24.91
CA ARG A 354 -7.24 19.07 26.07
C ARG A 354 -6.29 18.68 27.17
N HIS A 355 -5.48 19.65 27.54
CA HIS A 355 -4.61 19.64 28.72
C HIS A 355 -5.31 19.18 30.00
#